data_31b3233b54a2228d4a0e3366225df3f1
#
_entry.id   31b3233b54a2228d4a0e3366225df3f1
#
_cell.length_a   1.000
_cell.length_b   1.000
_cell.length_c   1.000
_cell.angle_alpha   90.00
_cell.angle_beta   90.00
_cell.angle_gamma   90.00
#
_symmetry.space_group_name_H-M   'P 1'
#
loop_
_entity.id
_entity.type
_entity.pdbx_description
1 polymer ?
#
loop_
_entity_poly.entity_id
_entity_poly.type
_entity_poly.pdbx_seq_one_letter_code
_entity_poly.pdbx_strand_id
1 'polypeptide(L)'
;MCMVVCSAALGQAASIQWMSLEEAVEAQKKEPRKIMMDVYTQWCGPCKMMMRNTFTNADVIAYINANYYAVKFDAESPEPIEYQDRTFENPGWRPNARGRNSTHQLSRALGVRAYPTLVYFDENATVITPISGYKTPQQLELYLKFFAEEYTSGVQQEKWEKFRDTFTPSFQ
;
A
#
# COMPACT_ATOMS: atom_id res chain seq x y z
N MET A 1 22.38 -6.22 -44.52
CA MET A 1 22.61 -6.19 -43.07
C MET A 1 21.26 -5.82 -42.42
N CYS A 2 20.52 -6.86 -42.00
CA CYS A 2 19.18 -6.69 -41.49
C CYS A 2 19.25 -6.48 -39.97
N MET A 3 18.90 -5.29 -39.47
CA MET A 3 18.77 -5.03 -38.04
C MET A 3 17.47 -5.68 -37.55
N VAL A 4 17.59 -6.73 -36.76
CA VAL A 4 16.46 -7.27 -36.00
C VAL A 4 16.26 -6.38 -34.77
N VAL A 5 15.22 -5.55 -34.81
CA VAL A 5 14.78 -4.79 -33.64
C VAL A 5 14.03 -5.76 -32.73
N CYS A 6 14.71 -6.22 -31.68
CA CYS A 6 14.08 -7.03 -30.63
C CYS A 6 13.21 -6.12 -29.77
N SER A 7 11.90 -6.05 -30.10
CA SER A 7 10.91 -5.44 -29.19
C SER A 7 10.77 -6.32 -27.95
N ALA A 8 11.40 -5.93 -26.86
CA ALA A 8 11.07 -6.48 -25.56
C ALA A 8 9.63 -6.11 -25.23
N ALA A 9 8.71 -7.05 -25.38
CA ALA A 9 7.37 -6.93 -24.82
C ALA A 9 7.54 -6.89 -23.28
N LEU A 10 7.37 -5.72 -22.70
CA LEU A 10 7.20 -5.57 -21.25
C LEU A 10 5.90 -6.28 -20.90
N GLY A 11 6.01 -7.55 -20.53
CA GLY A 11 4.87 -8.31 -20.03
C GLY A 11 4.32 -7.59 -18.80
N GLN A 12 3.04 -7.19 -18.88
CA GLN A 12 2.34 -6.59 -17.76
C GLN A 12 2.37 -7.57 -16.58
N ALA A 13 2.82 -7.12 -15.41
CA ALA A 13 2.91 -7.99 -14.25
C ALA A 13 1.52 -8.54 -13.91
N ALA A 14 1.41 -9.87 -13.75
CA ALA A 14 0.15 -10.55 -13.46
C ALA A 14 -0.37 -10.31 -12.03
N SER A 15 0.45 -9.70 -11.16
CA SER A 15 0.12 -9.43 -9.76
C SER A 15 0.86 -8.19 -9.24
N ILE A 16 0.37 -7.63 -8.14
CA ILE A 16 1.07 -6.58 -7.41
C ILE A 16 2.37 -7.16 -6.84
N GLN A 17 3.46 -6.40 -6.98
CA GLN A 17 4.78 -6.74 -6.46
C GLN A 17 4.87 -6.36 -4.99
N TRP A 18 4.33 -7.23 -4.12
CA TRP A 18 4.35 -7.01 -2.68
C TRP A 18 5.76 -7.23 -2.09
N MET A 19 6.13 -6.37 -1.14
CA MET A 19 7.40 -6.43 -0.42
C MET A 19 7.22 -6.09 1.07
N SER A 20 8.28 -6.22 1.87
CA SER A 20 8.29 -5.72 3.25
C SER A 20 8.45 -4.19 3.30
N LEU A 21 8.20 -3.59 4.48
CA LEU A 21 8.43 -2.15 4.66
C LEU A 21 9.92 -1.81 4.53
N GLU A 22 10.78 -2.63 5.09
CA GLU A 22 12.23 -2.46 5.04
C GLU A 22 12.75 -2.52 3.59
N GLU A 23 12.26 -3.48 2.78
CA GLU A 23 12.60 -3.57 1.36
C GLU A 23 12.13 -2.34 0.59
N ALA A 24 10.94 -1.83 0.87
CA ALA A 24 10.41 -0.62 0.24
C ALA A 24 11.23 0.63 0.60
N VAL A 25 11.58 0.79 1.87
CA VAL A 25 12.43 1.90 2.35
C VAL A 25 13.83 1.84 1.74
N GLU A 26 14.41 0.63 1.62
CA GLU A 26 15.70 0.47 0.96
C GLU A 26 15.62 0.75 -0.55
N ALA A 27 14.52 0.37 -1.20
CA ALA A 27 14.29 0.67 -2.62
C ALA A 27 14.15 2.19 -2.86
N GLN A 28 13.52 2.93 -1.95
CA GLN A 28 13.39 4.40 -2.04
C GLN A 28 14.74 5.13 -2.05
N LYS A 29 15.78 4.58 -1.44
CA LYS A 29 17.14 5.16 -1.47
C LYS A 29 17.75 5.16 -2.88
N LYS A 30 17.33 4.23 -3.72
CA LYS A 30 17.81 4.08 -5.12
C LYS A 30 16.91 4.79 -6.11
N GLU A 31 15.60 4.63 -5.94
CA GLU A 31 14.58 5.25 -6.78
C GLU A 31 13.48 5.81 -5.86
N PRO A 32 13.45 7.13 -5.61
CA PRO A 32 12.41 7.75 -4.79
C PRO A 32 11.02 7.51 -5.39
N ARG A 33 10.18 6.78 -4.67
CA ARG A 33 8.80 6.44 -5.04
C ARG A 33 7.96 6.34 -3.77
N LYS A 34 6.70 6.72 -3.82
CA LYS A 34 5.79 6.58 -2.69
C LYS A 34 5.56 5.12 -2.30
N ILE A 35 5.22 4.88 -1.03
CA ILE A 35 4.84 3.55 -0.56
C ILE A 35 3.33 3.52 -0.33
N MET A 36 2.68 2.43 -0.75
CA MET A 36 1.32 2.08 -0.36
C MET A 36 1.38 0.77 0.42
N MET A 37 0.99 0.81 1.71
CA MET A 37 0.98 -0.36 2.58
C MET A 37 -0.44 -0.85 2.84
N ASP A 38 -0.73 -2.10 2.49
CA ASP A 38 -1.96 -2.81 2.89
C ASP A 38 -1.78 -3.43 4.28
N VAL A 39 -2.45 -2.85 5.26
CA VAL A 39 -2.46 -3.35 6.65
C VAL A 39 -3.70 -4.20 6.85
N TYR A 40 -3.48 -5.49 7.10
CA TYR A 40 -4.53 -6.51 7.20
C TYR A 40 -4.38 -7.41 8.41
N THR A 41 -5.33 -8.31 8.62
CA THR A 41 -5.21 -9.47 9.52
C THR A 41 -5.77 -10.72 8.85
N GLN A 42 -5.36 -11.90 9.30
CA GLN A 42 -5.77 -13.18 8.71
C GLN A 42 -7.28 -13.47 8.84
N TRP A 43 -7.92 -12.95 9.87
CA TRP A 43 -9.36 -13.12 10.12
C TRP A 43 -10.24 -12.07 9.43
N CYS A 44 -9.67 -11.04 8.84
CA CYS A 44 -10.39 -9.90 8.27
C CYS A 44 -11.12 -10.28 6.97
N GLY A 45 -12.41 -10.40 6.99
CA GLY A 45 -13.25 -10.67 5.81
C GLY A 45 -13.14 -9.62 4.71
N PRO A 46 -13.30 -8.32 5.01
CA PRO A 46 -13.13 -7.25 4.02
C PRO A 46 -11.72 -7.19 3.41
N CYS A 47 -10.66 -7.55 4.15
CA CYS A 47 -9.32 -7.64 3.62
C CYS A 47 -9.22 -8.75 2.54
N LYS A 48 -9.81 -9.91 2.82
CA LYS A 48 -9.88 -11.02 1.85
C LYS A 48 -10.68 -10.64 0.60
N MET A 49 -11.76 -9.85 0.77
CA MET A 49 -12.52 -9.31 -0.36
C MET A 49 -11.66 -8.36 -1.20
N MET A 50 -10.90 -7.46 -0.56
CA MET A 50 -10.03 -6.52 -1.26
C MET A 50 -8.93 -7.23 -2.04
N MET A 51 -8.35 -8.28 -1.47
CA MET A 51 -7.39 -9.15 -2.16
C MET A 51 -7.97 -9.80 -3.42
N ARG A 52 -9.22 -10.27 -3.37
CA ARG A 52 -9.84 -11.00 -4.50
C ARG A 52 -10.42 -10.08 -5.57
N ASN A 53 -10.97 -8.92 -5.18
CA ASN A 53 -11.78 -8.11 -6.07
C ASN A 53 -11.06 -6.84 -6.54
N THR A 54 -10.16 -6.29 -5.70
CA THR A 54 -9.48 -5.02 -5.98
C THR A 54 -8.04 -5.23 -6.43
N PHE A 55 -7.27 -6.00 -5.66
CA PHE A 55 -5.85 -6.23 -5.96
C PHE A 55 -5.58 -7.27 -7.06
N THR A 56 -6.63 -7.86 -7.63
CA THR A 56 -6.56 -8.68 -8.86
C THR A 56 -7.00 -7.93 -10.11
N ASN A 57 -7.49 -6.70 -9.96
CA ASN A 57 -7.88 -5.87 -11.09
C ASN A 57 -6.64 -5.42 -11.88
N ALA A 58 -6.67 -5.56 -13.21
CA ALA A 58 -5.52 -5.31 -14.08
C ALA A 58 -5.03 -3.86 -14.03
N ASP A 59 -5.96 -2.90 -13.98
CA ASP A 59 -5.61 -1.47 -13.92
C ASP A 59 -4.98 -1.11 -12.57
N VAL A 60 -5.51 -1.66 -11.47
CA VAL A 60 -4.96 -1.50 -10.12
C VAL A 60 -3.54 -2.08 -10.04
N ILE A 61 -3.33 -3.30 -10.56
CA ILE A 61 -2.01 -3.94 -10.59
C ILE A 61 -1.02 -3.08 -11.37
N ALA A 62 -1.40 -2.68 -12.59
CA ALA A 62 -0.54 -1.89 -13.45
C ALA A 62 -0.16 -0.55 -12.81
N TYR A 63 -1.15 0.16 -12.25
CA TYR A 63 -0.93 1.47 -11.65
C TYR A 63 -0.07 1.40 -10.37
N ILE A 64 -0.37 0.46 -9.48
CA ILE A 64 0.41 0.28 -8.24
C ILE A 64 1.86 -0.07 -8.58
N ASN A 65 2.09 -1.07 -9.44
CA ASN A 65 3.44 -1.50 -9.78
C ASN A 65 4.27 -0.39 -10.48
N ALA A 66 3.60 0.51 -11.22
CA ALA A 66 4.28 1.63 -11.89
C ALA A 66 4.64 2.79 -10.94
N ASN A 67 3.79 3.07 -9.94
CA ASN A 67 3.86 4.32 -9.19
C ASN A 67 4.21 4.16 -7.70
N TYR A 68 4.14 2.93 -7.17
CA TYR A 68 4.32 2.67 -5.74
C TYR A 68 5.27 1.51 -5.47
N TYR A 69 5.91 1.54 -4.32
CA TYR A 69 6.35 0.32 -3.65
C TYR A 69 5.19 -0.21 -2.82
N ALA A 70 4.71 -1.40 -3.17
CA ALA A 70 3.55 -2.01 -2.52
C ALA A 70 4.01 -2.85 -1.33
N VAL A 71 3.59 -2.49 -0.14
CA VAL A 71 3.93 -3.19 1.10
C VAL A 71 2.71 -3.94 1.62
N LYS A 72 2.93 -5.17 2.09
CA LYS A 72 1.89 -5.97 2.73
C LYS A 72 2.28 -6.26 4.17
N PHE A 73 1.43 -5.83 5.13
CA PHE A 73 1.72 -5.93 6.54
C PHE A 73 0.57 -6.59 7.32
N ASP A 74 0.84 -7.77 7.89
CA ASP A 74 -0.08 -8.40 8.84
C ASP A 74 0.04 -7.71 10.21
N ALA A 75 -1.02 -7.01 10.61
CA ALA A 75 -1.07 -6.29 11.87
C ALA A 75 -0.97 -7.17 13.13
N GLU A 76 -1.03 -8.48 12.97
CA GLU A 76 -0.83 -9.48 14.03
C GLU A 76 0.46 -10.31 13.82
N SER A 77 1.40 -9.84 12.97
CA SER A 77 2.70 -10.48 12.78
C SER A 77 3.52 -10.54 14.07
N PRO A 78 4.27 -11.65 14.32
CA PRO A 78 5.26 -11.70 15.39
C PRO A 78 6.58 -11.02 15.05
N GLU A 79 6.85 -10.81 13.74
CA GLU A 79 8.16 -10.39 13.25
C GLU A 79 8.45 -8.92 13.62
N PRO A 80 9.62 -8.61 14.20
CA PRO A 80 10.02 -7.23 14.43
C PRO A 80 10.20 -6.49 13.10
N ILE A 81 9.88 -5.19 13.08
CA ILE A 81 10.00 -4.33 11.90
C ILE A 81 10.82 -3.09 12.28
N GLU A 82 11.88 -2.86 11.50
CA GLU A 82 12.71 -1.65 11.60
C GLU A 82 12.12 -0.53 10.76
N TYR A 83 11.79 0.59 11.40
CA TYR A 83 11.25 1.75 10.70
C TYR A 83 11.63 3.04 11.44
N GLN A 84 12.22 4.02 10.73
CA GLN A 84 12.66 5.32 11.26
C GLN A 84 13.55 5.17 12.53
N ASP A 85 14.60 4.38 12.42
CA ASP A 85 15.57 4.10 13.49
C ASP A 85 14.97 3.53 14.78
N ARG A 86 13.82 2.87 14.64
CA ARG A 86 13.12 2.20 15.76
C ARG A 86 12.71 0.80 15.37
N THR A 87 12.85 -0.12 16.31
CA THR A 87 12.30 -1.48 16.22
C THR A 87 10.88 -1.49 16.78
N PHE A 88 9.95 -1.94 15.98
CA PHE A 88 8.57 -2.20 16.39
C PHE A 88 8.34 -3.69 16.51
N GLU A 89 7.73 -4.13 17.59
CA GLU A 89 7.53 -5.53 17.94
C GLU A 89 6.06 -5.84 18.24
N ASN A 90 5.78 -7.11 18.42
CA ASN A 90 4.48 -7.60 18.92
C ASN A 90 4.66 -8.47 20.19
N PRO A 91 5.03 -7.88 21.34
CA PRO A 91 5.38 -8.64 22.54
C PRO A 91 4.21 -9.42 23.13
N GLY A 92 2.98 -9.08 22.77
CA GLY A 92 1.78 -9.81 23.19
C GLY A 92 1.38 -10.96 22.26
N TRP A 93 2.15 -11.21 21.19
CA TRP A 93 1.81 -12.26 20.23
C TRP A 93 1.91 -13.66 20.86
N ARG A 94 0.99 -14.54 20.48
CA ARG A 94 0.89 -15.91 20.99
C ARG A 94 0.78 -16.90 19.83
N PRO A 95 1.69 -17.90 19.73
CA PRO A 95 1.73 -18.83 18.59
C PRO A 95 0.46 -19.68 18.47
N ASN A 96 -0.23 -19.95 19.59
CA ASN A 96 -1.41 -20.83 19.62
C ASN A 96 -2.70 -20.06 19.94
N ALA A 97 -2.76 -18.75 19.63
CA ALA A 97 -3.97 -17.97 19.84
C ALA A 97 -5.13 -18.50 18.97
N ARG A 98 -6.26 -18.78 19.62
CA ARG A 98 -7.49 -19.11 18.89
C ARG A 98 -8.19 -17.80 18.52
N GLY A 99 -8.26 -17.47 17.22
CA GLY A 99 -8.89 -16.25 16.73
C GLY A 99 -7.92 -15.09 16.59
N ARG A 100 -8.20 -13.95 17.23
CA ARG A 100 -7.39 -12.72 17.12
C ARG A 100 -6.13 -12.80 17.98
N ASN A 101 -5.03 -12.27 17.45
CA ASN A 101 -3.79 -12.09 18.21
C ASN A 101 -3.64 -10.63 18.66
N SER A 102 -2.53 -10.32 19.33
CA SER A 102 -2.21 -8.95 19.71
C SER A 102 -1.84 -8.12 18.48
N THR A 103 -2.14 -6.83 18.54
CA THR A 103 -1.80 -5.89 17.47
C THR A 103 -0.35 -5.45 17.61
N HIS A 104 0.38 -5.55 16.50
CA HIS A 104 1.77 -5.10 16.37
C HIS A 104 1.91 -3.60 16.70
N GLN A 105 3.02 -3.21 17.32
CA GLN A 105 3.31 -1.83 17.71
C GLN A 105 3.31 -0.87 16.50
N LEU A 106 3.84 -1.30 15.34
CA LEU A 106 3.86 -0.51 14.12
C LEU A 106 2.44 -0.13 13.67
N SER A 107 1.49 -1.07 13.72
CA SER A 107 0.09 -0.80 13.36
C SER A 107 -0.48 0.39 14.15
N ARG A 108 -0.20 0.45 15.44
CA ARG A 108 -0.62 1.56 16.31
C ARG A 108 0.10 2.86 15.98
N ALA A 109 1.42 2.78 15.75
CA ALA A 109 2.24 3.95 15.39
C ALA A 109 1.79 4.58 14.07
N LEU A 110 1.33 3.77 13.10
CA LEU A 110 0.78 4.22 11.82
C LEU A 110 -0.67 4.72 11.92
N GLY A 111 -1.28 4.73 13.10
CA GLY A 111 -2.66 5.19 13.31
C GLY A 111 -3.73 4.24 12.78
N VAL A 112 -3.42 2.97 12.56
CA VAL A 112 -4.36 1.95 12.09
C VAL A 112 -5.34 1.58 13.20
N ARG A 113 -6.65 1.73 12.92
CA ARG A 113 -7.73 1.48 13.88
C ARG A 113 -8.77 0.45 13.40
N ALA A 114 -8.69 0.07 12.12
CA ALA A 114 -9.61 -0.88 11.49
C ALA A 114 -8.89 -1.61 10.35
N TYR A 115 -9.47 -2.68 9.82
CA TYR A 115 -8.91 -3.45 8.71
C TYR A 115 -9.95 -3.67 7.60
N PRO A 116 -9.52 -3.62 6.31
CA PRO A 116 -8.20 -3.20 5.86
C PRO A 116 -7.96 -1.70 6.09
N THR A 117 -6.70 -1.30 6.20
CA THR A 117 -6.29 0.10 6.13
C THR A 117 -5.11 0.22 5.16
N LEU A 118 -5.22 1.12 4.20
CA LEU A 118 -4.12 1.50 3.33
C LEU A 118 -3.37 2.68 3.95
N VAL A 119 -2.10 2.50 4.24
CA VAL A 119 -1.24 3.58 4.72
C VAL A 119 -0.37 4.07 3.57
N TYR A 120 -0.43 5.36 3.29
CA TYR A 120 0.39 5.99 2.28
C TYR A 120 1.58 6.70 2.92
N PHE A 121 2.75 6.58 2.26
CA PHE A 121 3.98 7.25 2.66
C PHE A 121 4.53 8.04 1.48
N ASP A 122 5.22 9.13 1.80
CA ASP A 122 5.95 9.91 0.82
C ASP A 122 7.26 9.21 0.37
N GLU A 123 8.02 9.87 -0.49
CA GLU A 123 9.28 9.36 -1.05
C GLU A 123 10.43 9.25 -0.03
N ASN A 124 10.23 9.74 1.19
CA ASN A 124 11.16 9.66 2.32
C ASN A 124 10.66 8.71 3.41
N ALA A 125 9.73 7.82 3.07
CA ALA A 125 9.07 6.92 4.02
C ALA A 125 8.38 7.64 5.19
N THR A 126 7.96 8.92 5.03
CA THR A 126 7.15 9.61 6.02
C THR A 126 5.67 9.30 5.81
N VAL A 127 4.97 8.98 6.88
CA VAL A 127 3.53 8.69 6.79
C VAL A 127 2.76 9.91 6.30
N ILE A 128 2.00 9.75 5.22
CA ILE A 128 1.06 10.75 4.74
C ILE A 128 -0.26 10.61 5.50
N THR A 129 -0.92 9.46 5.35
CA THR A 129 -2.21 9.20 6.02
C THR A 129 -2.62 7.72 5.93
N PRO A 130 -3.34 7.19 6.93
CA PRO A 130 -4.06 5.93 6.83
C PRO A 130 -5.47 6.15 6.25
N ILE A 131 -5.88 5.31 5.30
CA ILE A 131 -7.22 5.27 4.69
C ILE A 131 -7.87 3.93 4.99
N SER A 132 -8.83 3.91 5.89
CA SER A 132 -9.48 2.69 6.34
C SER A 132 -10.63 2.22 5.45
N GLY A 133 -10.88 0.91 5.49
CA GLY A 133 -12.01 0.23 4.89
C GLY A 133 -11.77 -0.27 3.47
N TYR A 134 -12.58 -1.26 3.10
CA TYR A 134 -12.60 -1.84 1.75
C TYR A 134 -12.80 -0.76 0.69
N LYS A 135 -12.09 -0.90 -0.43
CA LYS A 135 -12.24 -0.06 -1.63
C LYS A 135 -12.42 -0.93 -2.86
N THR A 136 -13.38 -0.60 -3.71
CA THR A 136 -13.45 -1.15 -5.08
C THR A 136 -12.28 -0.61 -5.91
N PRO A 137 -11.97 -1.19 -7.10
CA PRO A 137 -10.95 -0.64 -7.99
C PRO A 137 -11.13 0.85 -8.27
N GLN A 138 -12.36 1.30 -8.57
CA GLN A 138 -12.70 2.70 -8.86
C GLN A 138 -12.52 3.61 -7.64
N GLN A 139 -12.89 3.12 -6.45
CA GLN A 139 -12.69 3.87 -5.22
C GLN A 139 -11.21 3.97 -4.83
N LEU A 140 -10.44 2.91 -5.10
CA LEU A 140 -9.01 2.90 -4.83
C LEU A 140 -8.26 3.82 -5.78
N GLU A 141 -8.66 3.87 -7.05
CA GLU A 141 -8.08 4.73 -8.08
C GLU A 141 -7.98 6.20 -7.65
N LEU A 142 -9.03 6.73 -7.02
CA LEU A 142 -9.07 8.09 -6.50
C LEU A 142 -7.87 8.39 -5.58
N TYR A 143 -7.62 7.50 -4.62
CA TYR A 143 -6.50 7.67 -3.68
C TYR A 143 -5.15 7.44 -4.34
N LEU A 144 -5.04 6.39 -5.17
CA LEU A 144 -3.80 6.08 -5.87
C LEU A 144 -3.35 7.27 -6.72
N LYS A 145 -4.24 7.84 -7.52
CA LYS A 145 -3.91 8.98 -8.40
C LYS A 145 -3.64 10.24 -7.59
N PHE A 146 -4.46 10.53 -6.57
CA PHE A 146 -4.21 11.71 -5.74
C PHE A 146 -2.82 11.69 -5.10
N PHE A 147 -2.48 10.60 -4.43
CA PHE A 147 -1.17 10.55 -3.75
C PHE A 147 -0.01 10.45 -4.72
N ALA A 148 -0.14 9.77 -5.87
CA ALA A 148 0.94 9.68 -6.84
C ALA A 148 1.18 10.99 -7.61
N GLU A 149 0.11 11.66 -8.04
CA GLU A 149 0.18 12.73 -9.03
C GLU A 149 0.02 14.13 -8.41
N GLU A 150 -0.82 14.26 -7.37
CA GLU A 150 -1.23 15.55 -6.84
C GLU A 150 -0.60 15.90 -5.49
N TYR A 151 -0.35 14.90 -4.64
CA TYR A 151 0.20 15.13 -3.32
C TYR A 151 1.68 15.53 -3.37
N THR A 152 2.02 16.67 -2.80
CA THR A 152 3.41 17.15 -2.74
C THR A 152 3.98 17.05 -1.33
N SER A 153 3.43 17.77 -0.35
CA SER A 153 3.77 17.70 1.08
C SER A 153 2.90 18.67 1.87
N GLY A 154 2.82 18.47 3.19
CA GLY A 154 2.07 19.33 4.09
C GLY A 154 0.54 19.17 3.99
N VAL A 155 -0.20 20.18 4.49
CA VAL A 155 -1.67 20.16 4.50
C VAL A 155 -2.20 20.37 3.08
N GLN A 156 -2.92 19.39 2.56
CA GLN A 156 -3.43 19.35 1.18
C GLN A 156 -4.96 19.29 1.12
N GLN A 157 -5.65 19.78 2.15
CA GLN A 157 -7.11 19.62 2.29
C GLN A 157 -7.87 20.20 1.09
N GLU A 158 -7.59 21.45 0.72
CA GLU A 158 -8.24 22.10 -0.42
C GLU A 158 -7.95 21.41 -1.73
N LYS A 159 -6.71 20.98 -1.94
CA LYS A 159 -6.29 20.26 -3.13
C LYS A 159 -6.97 18.89 -3.23
N TRP A 160 -7.08 18.19 -2.10
CA TRP A 160 -7.81 16.94 -2.00
C TRP A 160 -9.29 17.10 -2.35
N GLU A 161 -9.96 18.09 -1.76
CA GLU A 161 -11.38 18.35 -2.00
C GLU A 161 -11.64 18.67 -3.46
N LYS A 162 -10.85 19.55 -4.06
CA LYS A 162 -10.94 19.88 -5.49
C LYS A 162 -10.72 18.65 -6.37
N PHE A 163 -9.69 17.85 -6.09
CA PHE A 163 -9.39 16.63 -6.86
C PHE A 163 -10.55 15.63 -6.74
N ARG A 164 -10.98 15.32 -5.52
CA ARG A 164 -12.09 14.40 -5.26
C ARG A 164 -13.37 14.81 -5.99
N ASP A 165 -13.72 16.09 -5.96
CA ASP A 165 -14.98 16.60 -6.51
C ASP A 165 -15.00 16.62 -8.05
N THR A 166 -13.84 16.61 -8.69
CA THR A 166 -13.70 16.58 -10.15
C THR A 166 -13.24 15.22 -10.69
N PHE A 167 -12.90 14.28 -9.81
CA PHE A 167 -12.36 12.98 -10.21
C PHE A 167 -13.41 12.10 -10.91
N THR A 168 -13.04 11.56 -12.06
CA THR A 168 -13.84 10.56 -12.78
C THR A 168 -13.03 9.26 -12.87
N PRO A 169 -13.51 8.15 -12.27
CA PRO A 169 -12.82 6.87 -12.35
C PRO A 169 -12.68 6.37 -13.78
N SER A 170 -11.55 5.74 -14.07
CA SER A 170 -11.22 5.12 -15.35
C SER A 170 -10.89 3.63 -15.24
N PHE A 171 -10.61 3.12 -14.04
CA PHE A 171 -10.37 1.69 -13.82
C PHE A 171 -11.67 0.90 -14.04
N GLN A 172 -11.55 -0.24 -14.73
CA GLN A 172 -12.69 -1.09 -15.11
C GLN A 172 -12.88 -2.28 -14.19
#